data_55ecc5eda9eaa00193919a9b2398d55e
#
_entry.id   55ecc5eda9eaa00193919a9b2398d55e
#
_cell.length_a   1.000
_cell.length_b   1.000
_cell.length_c   1.000
_cell.angle_alpha   90.00
_cell.angle_beta   90.00
_cell.angle_gamma   90.00
#
_symmetry.space_group_name_H-M   'P 1'
#
loop_
_entity.id
_entity.type
_entity.pdbx_description
1 polymer ?
#
loop_
_entity_poly.entity_id
_entity_poly.type
_entity_poly.pdbx_seq_one_letter_code
_entity_poly.pdbx_strand_id
1 'polypeptide(L)'
;MDHGELFFHFELQNYEIRFKISKFVIVISKPIPMAKKYRFNEDWASVFVGLIIVVAIIVATIIPDIPKILPKFGPKEGWTGWTVLSTEVFTSGNSVRVLMTFLYFFFFAIVGSWLMGRKGKELLPAFPIVFILSMISQFIASAGLMKDLGLETVLFSLVIGLFVSNVIGTPKWLKEGIQSEFYIKIGLVMLGATILFSEIMKAGLFGVLQAVIIVLSVWYFAFWIAKKLKVDSELAAMLASAVSICGVSAAIATAGAIKGDSKKLSYVISLVLIVAIPMMIVMPLLSRWMGLTPEVTGAWIGGTIDTTGAVVAGGTIAGDIALKFSTIIKFSQNVLLGIAAFIISIYWTYRKSDNDPAEKPSLKLIWQRFPKFVLGFIATSIIFSFFINPETAVAAGKTIKSYQSLWFNLAFVCIGLETRFKDLVTLDRGRPAYAFLIAQAFNIILTLIVAYVLFGILWE
;
A
#
# COMPACT_ATOMS: atom_id res chain seq x y z
N MET A 1 44.04 -39.72 2.98
CA MET A 1 42.74 -39.26 2.45
C MET A 1 42.91 -39.11 0.96
N ASP A 2 42.23 -39.94 0.22
CA ASP A 2 42.45 -40.17 -1.20
C ASP A 2 41.89 -39.01 -2.04
N HIS A 3 42.66 -38.51 -3.00
CA HIS A 3 42.25 -37.41 -3.89
C HIS A 3 40.99 -37.74 -4.71
N GLY A 4 40.59 -39.01 -4.77
CA GLY A 4 39.37 -39.45 -5.43
C GLY A 4 38.06 -39.13 -4.68
N GLU A 5 38.08 -39.19 -3.35
CA GLU A 5 36.86 -38.89 -2.54
C GLU A 5 36.54 -37.43 -2.50
N LEU A 6 37.54 -36.54 -2.52
CA LEU A 6 37.34 -35.10 -2.56
C LEU A 6 36.74 -34.65 -3.91
N PHE A 7 37.16 -35.28 -5.01
CA PHE A 7 36.65 -34.97 -6.34
C PHE A 7 35.18 -35.40 -6.50
N PHE A 8 34.84 -36.57 -5.96
CA PHE A 8 33.48 -37.12 -6.00
C PHE A 8 32.49 -36.32 -5.15
N HIS A 9 32.95 -35.81 -4.00
CA HIS A 9 32.15 -34.91 -3.16
C HIS A 9 31.93 -33.53 -3.80
N PHE A 10 32.90 -33.02 -4.54
CA PHE A 10 32.77 -31.71 -5.25
C PHE A 10 31.84 -31.83 -6.47
N GLU A 11 31.85 -32.97 -7.17
CA GLU A 11 30.91 -33.22 -8.27
C GLU A 11 29.47 -33.43 -7.77
N LEU A 12 29.26 -34.17 -6.69
CA LEU A 12 27.94 -34.35 -6.08
C LEU A 12 27.34 -33.03 -5.57
N GLN A 13 28.15 -32.18 -4.93
CA GLN A 13 27.71 -30.84 -4.48
C GLN A 13 27.35 -29.95 -5.68
N ASN A 14 28.11 -29.99 -6.76
CA ASN A 14 27.80 -29.26 -7.99
C ASN A 14 26.55 -29.82 -8.69
N TYR A 15 26.27 -31.14 -8.60
CA TYR A 15 25.06 -31.77 -9.17
C TYR A 15 23.82 -31.39 -8.36
N GLU A 16 23.89 -31.36 -7.02
CA GLU A 16 22.78 -30.88 -6.16
C GLU A 16 22.49 -29.39 -6.35
N ILE A 17 23.54 -28.58 -6.49
CA ILE A 17 23.40 -27.15 -6.77
C ILE A 17 22.79 -26.94 -8.16
N ARG A 18 23.25 -27.66 -9.19
CA ARG A 18 22.66 -27.60 -10.54
C ARG A 18 21.22 -28.12 -10.56
N PHE A 19 20.88 -29.15 -9.80
CA PHE A 19 19.52 -29.68 -9.71
C PHE A 19 18.57 -28.75 -8.95
N LYS A 20 19.04 -28.12 -7.89
CA LYS A 20 18.30 -27.04 -7.16
C LYS A 20 18.12 -25.80 -8.03
N ILE A 21 19.16 -25.40 -8.78
CA ILE A 21 19.10 -24.28 -9.73
C ILE A 21 18.17 -24.63 -10.90
N SER A 22 18.20 -25.85 -11.46
CA SER A 22 17.29 -26.23 -12.54
C SER A 22 15.82 -26.29 -12.09
N LYS A 23 15.54 -26.82 -10.89
CA LYS A 23 14.17 -26.73 -10.31
C LYS A 23 13.74 -25.30 -10.03
N PHE A 24 14.66 -24.43 -9.59
CA PHE A 24 14.40 -23.03 -9.38
C PHE A 24 14.19 -22.28 -10.70
N VAL A 25 14.96 -22.60 -11.74
CA VAL A 25 14.79 -22.05 -13.10
C VAL A 25 13.50 -22.56 -13.75
N ILE A 26 13.09 -23.82 -13.53
CA ILE A 26 11.82 -24.35 -14.03
C ILE A 26 10.60 -23.71 -13.33
N VAL A 27 10.74 -23.28 -12.06
CA VAL A 27 9.69 -22.53 -11.36
C VAL A 27 9.61 -21.10 -11.87
N ILE A 28 10.75 -20.51 -12.31
CA ILE A 28 10.81 -19.14 -12.85
C ILE A 28 10.53 -19.10 -14.36
N SER A 29 10.80 -20.19 -15.09
CA SER A 29 10.59 -20.29 -16.54
C SER A 29 9.20 -20.76 -16.94
N LYS A 30 8.27 -20.97 -15.99
CA LYS A 30 6.86 -21.01 -16.39
C LYS A 30 6.56 -19.65 -16.98
N PRO A 31 6.20 -19.57 -18.29
CA PRO A 31 5.76 -18.31 -18.87
C PRO A 31 4.69 -17.77 -17.95
N ILE A 32 4.83 -16.52 -17.56
CA ILE A 32 3.75 -15.78 -16.86
C ILE A 32 2.52 -16.08 -17.70
N PRO A 33 1.51 -16.81 -17.15
CA PRO A 33 0.38 -17.24 -17.96
C PRO A 33 -0.17 -16.00 -18.64
N MET A 34 -0.20 -16.02 -19.98
CA MET A 34 -0.72 -14.93 -20.81
C MET A 34 -1.99 -14.43 -20.16
N ALA A 35 -2.06 -13.16 -19.88
CA ALA A 35 -3.06 -12.49 -19.09
C ALA A 35 -4.43 -13.06 -19.37
N LYS A 36 -5.01 -13.82 -18.44
CA LYS A 36 -6.45 -14.08 -18.43
C LYS A 36 -7.09 -12.72 -18.58
N LYS A 37 -7.95 -12.58 -19.59
CA LYS A 37 -8.68 -11.36 -19.94
C LYS A 37 -9.51 -10.96 -18.71
N TYR A 38 -8.88 -10.23 -17.75
CA TYR A 38 -9.57 -9.70 -16.59
C TYR A 38 -10.67 -8.78 -17.10
N ARG A 39 -11.90 -8.91 -16.60
CA ARG A 39 -12.99 -7.98 -16.94
C ARG A 39 -12.65 -6.56 -16.53
N PHE A 40 -12.04 -6.42 -15.35
CA PHE A 40 -11.54 -5.16 -14.80
C PHE A 40 -10.15 -5.36 -14.20
N ASN A 41 -9.30 -4.32 -14.26
CA ASN A 41 -8.11 -4.29 -13.43
C ASN A 41 -8.50 -4.02 -11.98
N GLU A 42 -7.58 -4.24 -11.05
CA GLU A 42 -7.80 -4.08 -9.61
C GLU A 42 -8.27 -2.67 -9.22
N ASP A 43 -7.73 -1.64 -9.88
CA ASP A 43 -8.11 -0.25 -9.62
C ASP A 43 -9.58 0.00 -9.94
N TRP A 44 -10.06 -0.41 -11.13
CA TRP A 44 -11.47 -0.26 -11.50
C TRP A 44 -12.39 -1.10 -10.62
N ALA A 45 -11.99 -2.33 -10.25
CA ALA A 45 -12.76 -3.15 -9.32
C ALA A 45 -12.91 -2.44 -7.97
N SER A 46 -11.86 -1.81 -7.46
CA SER A 46 -11.87 -1.04 -6.21
C SER A 46 -12.76 0.21 -6.31
N VAL A 47 -12.75 0.92 -7.45
CA VAL A 47 -13.65 2.06 -7.70
C VAL A 47 -15.10 1.63 -7.64
N PHE A 48 -15.48 0.58 -8.40
CA PHE A 48 -16.87 0.11 -8.44
C PHE A 48 -17.33 -0.37 -7.07
N VAL A 49 -16.56 -1.21 -6.40
CA VAL A 49 -16.92 -1.72 -5.06
C VAL A 49 -17.00 -0.57 -4.06
N GLY A 50 -16.01 0.32 -4.03
CA GLY A 50 -15.98 1.46 -3.11
C GLY A 50 -17.18 2.41 -3.32
N LEU A 51 -17.50 2.75 -4.56
CA LEU A 51 -18.67 3.61 -4.86
C LEU A 51 -19.99 2.93 -4.51
N ILE A 52 -20.14 1.63 -4.79
CA ILE A 52 -21.36 0.89 -4.39
C ILE A 52 -21.54 0.92 -2.87
N ILE A 53 -20.46 0.70 -2.12
CA ILE A 53 -20.48 0.77 -0.65
C ILE A 53 -20.89 2.17 -0.18
N VAL A 54 -20.30 3.21 -0.76
CA VAL A 54 -20.60 4.61 -0.42
C VAL A 54 -22.08 4.92 -0.69
N VAL A 55 -22.59 4.57 -1.87
CA VAL A 55 -24.00 4.77 -2.23
C VAL A 55 -24.92 3.98 -1.28
N ALA A 56 -24.60 2.72 -1.00
CA ALA A 56 -25.36 1.90 -0.06
C ALA A 56 -25.45 2.53 1.34
N ILE A 57 -24.36 3.12 1.84
CA ILE A 57 -24.35 3.80 3.14
C ILE A 57 -25.16 5.10 3.10
N ILE A 58 -25.08 5.87 2.00
CA ILE A 58 -25.90 7.08 1.83
C ILE A 58 -27.39 6.71 1.89
N VAL A 59 -27.80 5.70 1.10
CA VAL A 59 -29.18 5.20 1.10
C VAL A 59 -29.61 4.72 2.48
N ALA A 60 -28.74 3.94 3.15
CA ALA A 60 -29.00 3.46 4.50
C ALA A 60 -29.08 4.59 5.56
N THR A 61 -28.48 5.76 5.30
CA THR A 61 -28.56 6.92 6.18
C THR A 61 -29.87 7.70 5.99
N ILE A 62 -30.44 7.65 4.77
CA ILE A 62 -31.70 8.34 4.44
C ILE A 62 -32.93 7.52 4.89
N ILE A 63 -32.84 6.19 4.82
CA ILE A 63 -33.93 5.29 5.22
C ILE A 63 -33.88 5.10 6.74
N PRO A 64 -34.96 5.44 7.49
CA PRO A 64 -35.01 5.22 8.94
C PRO A 64 -34.95 3.72 9.28
N ASP A 65 -34.47 3.41 10.47
CA ASP A 65 -34.48 2.08 11.10
C ASP A 65 -33.59 0.97 10.46
N ILE A 66 -32.63 1.34 9.61
CA ILE A 66 -31.62 0.38 9.16
C ILE A 66 -30.64 0.04 10.30
N PRO A 67 -30.54 -1.24 10.70
CA PRO A 67 -29.70 -1.64 11.83
C PRO A 67 -28.22 -1.39 11.55
N LYS A 68 -27.51 -0.84 12.54
CA LYS A 68 -26.04 -0.70 12.50
C LYS A 68 -25.42 -2.09 12.63
N ILE A 69 -24.73 -2.54 11.60
CA ILE A 69 -24.11 -3.87 11.56
C ILE A 69 -22.69 -3.90 12.18
N LEU A 70 -22.05 -2.75 12.36
CA LEU A 70 -20.68 -2.73 12.88
C LEU A 70 -20.63 -3.16 14.35
N PRO A 71 -19.67 -4.02 14.74
CA PRO A 71 -19.51 -4.48 16.09
C PRO A 71 -19.04 -3.36 17.03
N LYS A 72 -19.34 -3.50 18.30
CA LYS A 72 -18.80 -2.66 19.37
C LYS A 72 -17.65 -3.38 20.06
N PHE A 73 -16.56 -2.68 20.34
CA PHE A 73 -15.40 -3.20 21.05
C PHE A 73 -15.22 -2.55 22.45
N GLY A 74 -16.27 -1.92 22.96
CA GLY A 74 -16.32 -1.26 24.26
C GLY A 74 -16.76 0.20 24.16
N PRO A 75 -16.78 0.92 25.29
CA PRO A 75 -17.10 2.34 25.37
C PRO A 75 -16.06 3.22 24.67
N LYS A 76 -16.33 4.53 24.53
CA LYS A 76 -15.43 5.47 23.87
C LYS A 76 -14.07 5.56 24.57
N GLU A 77 -14.04 5.45 25.88
CA GLU A 77 -12.85 5.49 26.73
C GLU A 77 -12.05 4.16 26.66
N GLY A 78 -12.64 3.12 26.11
CA GLY A 78 -12.08 1.78 26.04
C GLY A 78 -12.55 0.87 27.15
N TRP A 79 -12.34 -0.43 26.97
CA TRP A 79 -12.65 -1.40 28.01
C TRP A 79 -11.48 -1.49 29.01
N THR A 80 -11.82 -1.53 30.31
CA THR A 80 -10.83 -1.57 31.41
C THR A 80 -10.96 -2.82 32.29
N GLY A 81 -11.93 -3.68 32.06
CA GLY A 81 -12.13 -4.86 32.85
C GLY A 81 -13.18 -5.81 32.31
N TRP A 82 -13.30 -6.98 32.97
CA TRP A 82 -14.21 -8.06 32.57
C TRP A 82 -15.68 -7.65 32.55
N THR A 83 -16.09 -6.78 33.48
CA THR A 83 -17.47 -6.31 33.56
C THR A 83 -17.89 -5.61 32.28
N VAL A 84 -17.06 -4.68 31.75
CA VAL A 84 -17.33 -3.98 30.50
C VAL A 84 -17.33 -4.92 29.31
N LEU A 85 -16.41 -5.89 29.30
CA LEU A 85 -16.34 -6.91 28.25
C LEU A 85 -17.59 -7.77 28.20
N SER A 86 -18.09 -8.24 29.34
CA SER A 86 -19.27 -9.11 29.38
C SER A 86 -20.58 -8.38 29.06
N THR A 87 -20.69 -7.08 29.37
CA THR A 87 -21.91 -6.31 29.17
C THR A 87 -21.99 -5.59 27.82
N GLU A 88 -20.86 -5.24 27.22
CA GLU A 88 -20.85 -4.48 25.98
C GLU A 88 -20.26 -5.22 24.78
N VAL A 89 -19.22 -6.04 25.00
CA VAL A 89 -18.50 -6.70 23.91
C VAL A 89 -18.99 -8.12 23.68
N PHE A 90 -19.05 -8.96 24.71
CA PHE A 90 -19.45 -10.36 24.59
C PHE A 90 -20.95 -10.57 24.77
N THR A 91 -21.74 -9.77 24.08
CA THR A 91 -23.21 -9.88 24.07
C THR A 91 -23.69 -10.63 22.84
N SER A 92 -24.83 -11.32 22.94
CA SER A 92 -25.44 -11.99 21.78
C SER A 92 -25.73 -11.01 20.62
N GLY A 93 -26.20 -9.81 20.95
CA GLY A 93 -26.44 -8.76 19.95
C GLY A 93 -25.16 -8.30 19.24
N ASN A 94 -24.03 -8.22 19.94
CA ASN A 94 -22.75 -7.87 19.33
C ASN A 94 -22.17 -9.02 18.49
N SER A 95 -22.37 -10.29 18.92
CA SER A 95 -21.98 -11.46 18.11
C SER A 95 -22.72 -11.48 16.77
N VAL A 96 -24.00 -11.14 16.76
CA VAL A 96 -24.77 -11.00 15.52
C VAL A 96 -24.20 -9.88 14.64
N ARG A 97 -23.80 -8.75 15.21
CA ARG A 97 -23.13 -7.64 14.46
C ARG A 97 -21.79 -8.10 13.86
N VAL A 98 -20.98 -8.85 14.59
CA VAL A 98 -19.73 -9.41 14.06
C VAL A 98 -20.02 -10.30 12.85
N LEU A 99 -21.02 -11.18 12.94
CA LEU A 99 -21.43 -12.06 11.84
C LEU A 99 -21.94 -11.24 10.64
N MET A 100 -22.81 -10.25 10.86
CA MET A 100 -23.30 -9.38 9.77
C MET A 100 -22.18 -8.59 9.12
N THR A 101 -21.22 -8.06 9.91
CA THR A 101 -20.04 -7.40 9.40
C THR A 101 -19.20 -8.34 8.57
N PHE A 102 -18.97 -9.57 9.05
CA PHE A 102 -18.25 -10.59 8.27
C PHE A 102 -18.92 -10.84 6.93
N LEU A 103 -20.23 -11.11 6.91
CA LEU A 103 -20.97 -11.38 5.69
C LEU A 103 -20.94 -10.21 4.70
N TYR A 104 -21.05 -8.99 5.20
CA TYR A 104 -20.99 -7.78 4.40
C TYR A 104 -19.63 -7.60 3.72
N PHE A 105 -18.54 -7.64 4.47
CA PHE A 105 -17.19 -7.45 3.93
C PHE A 105 -16.77 -8.63 3.03
N PHE A 106 -17.17 -9.84 3.40
CA PHE A 106 -16.93 -11.03 2.57
C PHE A 106 -17.65 -10.96 1.23
N PHE A 107 -18.90 -10.53 1.23
CA PHE A 107 -19.67 -10.31 0.00
C PHE A 107 -18.94 -9.36 -0.95
N PHE A 108 -18.52 -8.19 -0.48
CA PHE A 108 -17.82 -7.23 -1.31
C PHE A 108 -16.41 -7.70 -1.74
N ALA A 109 -15.72 -8.47 -0.90
CA ALA A 109 -14.47 -9.10 -1.26
C ALA A 109 -14.64 -10.14 -2.39
N ILE A 110 -15.71 -10.94 -2.33
CA ILE A 110 -16.07 -11.89 -3.41
C ILE A 110 -16.44 -11.15 -4.70
N VAL A 111 -17.29 -10.12 -4.61
CA VAL A 111 -17.68 -9.31 -5.79
C VAL A 111 -16.45 -8.72 -6.46
N GLY A 112 -15.52 -8.13 -5.68
CA GLY A 112 -14.27 -7.60 -6.20
C GLY A 112 -13.38 -8.66 -6.85
N SER A 113 -13.22 -9.81 -6.19
CA SER A 113 -12.47 -10.94 -6.77
C SER A 113 -13.08 -11.43 -8.08
N TRP A 114 -14.40 -11.47 -8.16
CA TRP A 114 -15.11 -11.85 -9.38
C TRP A 114 -14.92 -10.81 -10.51
N LEU A 115 -14.99 -9.52 -10.19
CA LEU A 115 -14.73 -8.44 -11.15
C LEU A 115 -13.30 -8.51 -11.70
N MET A 116 -12.32 -8.83 -10.85
CA MET A 116 -10.91 -9.02 -11.25
C MET A 116 -10.68 -10.34 -11.99
N GLY A 117 -11.67 -11.23 -12.11
CA GLY A 117 -11.51 -12.55 -12.72
C GLY A 117 -10.64 -13.50 -11.90
N ARG A 118 -10.41 -13.21 -10.61
CA ARG A 118 -9.71 -14.12 -9.69
C ARG A 118 -10.62 -15.29 -9.32
N LYS A 119 -10.05 -16.46 -9.06
CA LYS A 119 -10.81 -17.62 -8.60
C LYS A 119 -11.22 -17.40 -7.14
N GLY A 120 -12.52 -17.29 -6.85
CA GLY A 120 -13.01 -17.11 -5.48
C GLY A 120 -12.61 -18.23 -4.50
N LYS A 121 -12.19 -19.39 -5.01
CA LYS A 121 -11.70 -20.51 -4.20
C LYS A 121 -10.47 -20.17 -3.34
N GLU A 122 -9.66 -19.21 -3.74
CA GLU A 122 -8.47 -18.77 -3.00
C GLU A 122 -8.87 -17.81 -1.86
N LEU A 123 -9.89 -17.00 -2.07
CA LEU A 123 -10.41 -16.04 -1.10
C LEU A 123 -11.21 -16.72 0.03
N LEU A 124 -11.99 -17.76 -0.30
CA LEU A 124 -12.88 -18.44 0.64
C LEU A 124 -12.20 -18.85 1.96
N PRO A 125 -11.05 -19.53 1.96
CA PRO A 125 -10.38 -19.89 3.21
C PRO A 125 -9.54 -18.74 3.80
N ALA A 126 -9.07 -17.78 2.99
CA ALA A 126 -8.16 -16.72 3.43
C ALA A 126 -8.89 -15.58 4.15
N PHE A 127 -10.04 -15.14 3.61
CA PHE A 127 -10.77 -14.00 4.16
C PHE A 127 -11.23 -14.20 5.61
N PRO A 128 -11.78 -15.33 6.04
CA PRO A 128 -12.14 -15.55 7.44
C PRO A 128 -10.98 -15.35 8.40
N ILE A 129 -9.78 -15.82 8.05
CA ILE A 129 -8.59 -15.66 8.88
C ILE A 129 -8.18 -14.20 8.97
N VAL A 130 -8.11 -13.50 7.83
CA VAL A 130 -7.80 -12.07 7.79
C VAL A 130 -8.83 -11.28 8.60
N PHE A 131 -10.11 -11.62 8.50
CA PHE A 131 -11.18 -10.98 9.25
C PHE A 131 -11.03 -11.22 10.77
N ILE A 132 -10.80 -12.45 11.20
CA ILE A 132 -10.58 -12.78 12.63
C ILE A 132 -9.38 -12.01 13.18
N LEU A 133 -8.25 -12.00 12.47
CA LEU A 133 -7.06 -11.25 12.89
C LEU A 133 -7.34 -9.74 12.98
N SER A 134 -8.14 -9.19 12.05
CA SER A 134 -8.58 -7.80 12.09
C SER A 134 -9.49 -7.52 13.30
N MET A 135 -10.40 -8.43 13.64
CA MET A 135 -11.25 -8.29 14.84
C MET A 135 -10.42 -8.34 16.13
N ILE A 136 -9.43 -9.23 16.20
CA ILE A 136 -8.49 -9.31 17.34
C ILE A 136 -7.71 -7.99 17.47
N SER A 137 -7.24 -7.44 16.36
CA SER A 137 -6.52 -6.15 16.34
C SER A 137 -7.38 -5.01 16.89
N GLN A 138 -8.63 -4.93 16.47
CA GLN A 138 -9.58 -3.93 16.95
C GLN A 138 -9.92 -4.12 18.44
N PHE A 139 -10.10 -5.36 18.87
CA PHE A 139 -10.34 -5.68 20.26
C PHE A 139 -9.19 -5.21 21.15
N ILE A 140 -7.94 -5.50 20.78
CA ILE A 140 -6.74 -5.07 21.51
C ILE A 140 -6.64 -3.54 21.53
N ALA A 141 -6.77 -2.88 20.38
CA ALA A 141 -6.71 -1.43 20.28
C ALA A 141 -7.80 -0.70 21.05
N SER A 142 -8.91 -1.38 21.31
CA SER A 142 -10.04 -0.83 22.08
C SER A 142 -9.87 -0.95 23.59
N ALA A 143 -8.76 -1.51 24.10
CA ALA A 143 -8.44 -1.46 25.52
C ALA A 143 -8.14 -0.03 25.97
N GLY A 144 -8.60 0.36 27.17
CA GLY A 144 -8.39 1.71 27.71
C GLY A 144 -6.92 2.10 27.71
N LEU A 145 -6.04 1.23 28.22
CA LEU A 145 -4.58 1.46 28.21
C LEU A 145 -4.02 1.75 26.79
N MET A 146 -4.51 1.05 25.75
CA MET A 146 -4.02 1.26 24.38
C MET A 146 -4.48 2.61 23.84
N LYS A 147 -5.70 3.03 24.18
CA LYS A 147 -6.23 4.35 23.84
C LYS A 147 -5.48 5.47 24.55
N ASP A 148 -5.18 5.30 25.84
CA ASP A 148 -4.41 6.27 26.63
C ASP A 148 -2.99 6.46 26.06
N LEU A 149 -2.39 5.39 25.54
CA LEU A 149 -1.10 5.42 24.86
C LEU A 149 -1.20 5.95 23.41
N GLY A 150 -2.40 6.24 22.89
CA GLY A 150 -2.62 6.68 21.52
C GLY A 150 -2.24 5.63 20.47
N LEU A 151 -2.38 4.35 20.79
CA LEU A 151 -2.04 3.25 19.90
C LEU A 151 -3.26 2.88 19.03
N GLU A 152 -3.14 3.16 17.75
CA GLU A 152 -4.20 2.94 16.77
C GLU A 152 -4.32 1.46 16.34
N THR A 153 -5.52 1.06 15.92
CA THR A 153 -5.83 -0.30 15.44
C THR A 153 -4.91 -0.76 14.29
N VAL A 154 -4.48 0.17 13.46
CA VAL A 154 -3.57 -0.06 12.33
C VAL A 154 -2.26 -0.71 12.78
N LEU A 155 -1.69 -0.22 13.87
CA LEU A 155 -0.46 -0.77 14.44
C LEU A 155 -0.64 -2.23 14.84
N PHE A 156 -1.72 -2.55 15.56
CA PHE A 156 -2.01 -3.92 15.97
C PHE A 156 -2.32 -4.84 14.79
N SER A 157 -3.04 -4.35 13.77
CA SER A 157 -3.33 -5.10 12.55
C SER A 157 -2.04 -5.52 11.83
N LEU A 158 -1.10 -4.57 11.70
CA LEU A 158 0.19 -4.84 11.09
C LEU A 158 1.03 -5.79 11.94
N VAL A 159 1.15 -5.53 13.26
CA VAL A 159 1.97 -6.33 14.18
C VAL A 159 1.47 -7.77 14.27
N ILE A 160 0.16 -7.99 14.35
CA ILE A 160 -0.43 -9.33 14.36
C ILE A 160 -0.16 -10.04 13.03
N GLY A 161 -0.33 -9.37 11.90
CA GLY A 161 0.01 -9.94 10.59
C GLY A 161 1.50 -10.32 10.48
N LEU A 162 2.41 -9.43 10.91
CA LEU A 162 3.84 -9.68 10.97
C LEU A 162 4.20 -10.84 11.91
N PHE A 163 3.57 -10.91 13.07
CA PHE A 163 3.78 -12.01 14.02
C PHE A 163 3.38 -13.34 13.39
N VAL A 164 2.20 -13.44 12.82
CA VAL A 164 1.74 -14.66 12.15
C VAL A 164 2.68 -15.06 11.02
N SER A 165 3.09 -14.13 10.16
CA SER A 165 3.93 -14.44 8.99
C SER A 165 5.36 -14.87 9.35
N ASN A 166 5.93 -14.32 10.45
CA ASN A 166 7.33 -14.56 10.82
C ASN A 166 7.52 -15.63 11.86
N VAL A 167 6.53 -15.87 12.74
CA VAL A 167 6.60 -16.89 13.80
C VAL A 167 5.90 -18.18 13.39
N ILE A 168 4.65 -18.09 12.89
CA ILE A 168 3.84 -19.24 12.49
C ILE A 168 4.15 -19.65 11.05
N GLY A 169 4.34 -18.68 10.20
CA GLY A 169 4.51 -18.82 8.76
C GLY A 169 3.17 -18.73 8.02
N THR A 170 3.18 -18.06 6.87
CA THR A 170 2.01 -17.89 6.01
C THR A 170 1.96 -19.03 4.99
N PRO A 171 0.99 -19.96 5.07
CA PRO A 171 0.86 -21.04 4.12
C PRO A 171 0.49 -20.52 2.73
N LYS A 172 0.80 -21.32 1.69
CA LYS A 172 0.62 -20.89 0.29
C LYS A 172 -0.81 -20.50 -0.05
N TRP A 173 -1.78 -21.28 0.41
CA TRP A 173 -3.22 -21.02 0.17
C TRP A 173 -3.68 -19.69 0.78
N LEU A 174 -3.12 -19.30 1.93
CA LEU A 174 -3.43 -18.01 2.57
C LEU A 174 -2.81 -16.85 1.78
N LYS A 175 -1.56 -16.99 1.31
CA LYS A 175 -0.90 -15.98 0.47
C LYS A 175 -1.65 -15.72 -0.84
N GLU A 176 -2.20 -16.77 -1.47
CA GLU A 176 -2.96 -16.66 -2.72
C GLU A 176 -4.30 -15.93 -2.54
N GLY A 177 -4.88 -15.98 -1.34
CA GLY A 177 -6.15 -15.31 -1.01
C GLY A 177 -6.01 -13.90 -0.43
N ILE A 178 -4.82 -13.44 -0.09
CA ILE A 178 -4.55 -12.10 0.43
C ILE A 178 -4.73 -11.06 -0.70
N GLN A 179 -5.39 -9.92 -0.38
CA GLN A 179 -5.70 -8.84 -1.32
C GLN A 179 -5.47 -7.46 -0.69
N SER A 180 -4.28 -7.23 -0.13
CA SER A 180 -3.92 -6.00 0.59
C SER A 180 -4.21 -4.73 -0.21
N GLU A 181 -3.71 -4.64 -1.44
CA GLU A 181 -3.86 -3.49 -2.33
C GLU A 181 -5.34 -3.22 -2.68
N PHE A 182 -6.12 -4.26 -2.94
CA PHE A 182 -7.54 -4.12 -3.23
C PHE A 182 -8.32 -3.52 -2.06
N TYR A 183 -8.08 -4.00 -0.84
CA TYR A 183 -8.75 -3.49 0.37
C TYR A 183 -8.35 -2.05 0.69
N ILE A 184 -7.08 -1.70 0.53
CA ILE A 184 -6.60 -0.32 0.68
C ILE A 184 -7.32 0.60 -0.31
N LYS A 185 -7.39 0.23 -1.57
CA LYS A 185 -7.99 1.06 -2.62
C LYS A 185 -9.49 1.28 -2.42
N ILE A 186 -10.22 0.28 -1.91
CA ILE A 186 -11.62 0.47 -1.49
C ILE A 186 -11.70 1.52 -0.37
N GLY A 187 -10.89 1.36 0.68
CA GLY A 187 -10.83 2.33 1.78
C GLY A 187 -10.45 3.74 1.31
N LEU A 188 -9.56 3.86 0.31
CA LEU A 188 -9.18 5.14 -0.29
C LEU A 188 -10.30 5.79 -1.09
N VAL A 189 -11.09 5.02 -1.85
CA VAL A 189 -12.29 5.55 -2.51
C VAL A 189 -13.29 6.08 -1.48
N MET A 190 -13.49 5.35 -0.39
CA MET A 190 -14.37 5.77 0.71
C MET A 190 -13.83 7.00 1.46
N LEU A 191 -12.51 7.17 1.57
CA LEU A 191 -11.86 8.32 2.20
C LEU A 191 -12.30 9.64 1.55
N GLY A 192 -12.56 9.64 0.24
CA GLY A 192 -13.06 10.81 -0.47
C GLY A 192 -14.33 11.41 0.13
N ALA A 193 -15.18 10.61 0.77
CA ALA A 193 -16.40 11.09 1.45
C ALA A 193 -16.11 11.95 2.70
N THR A 194 -14.90 11.91 3.23
CA THR A 194 -14.49 12.62 4.44
C THR A 194 -13.67 13.88 4.16
N ILE A 195 -13.44 14.20 2.89
CA ILE A 195 -12.58 15.31 2.45
C ILE A 195 -13.38 16.19 1.48
N LEU A 196 -13.45 17.48 1.76
CA LEU A 196 -14.11 18.43 0.86
C LEU A 196 -13.33 18.55 -0.45
N PHE A 197 -14.05 18.68 -1.57
CA PHE A 197 -13.41 18.82 -2.88
C PHE A 197 -12.52 20.05 -2.97
N SER A 198 -12.88 21.15 -2.30
CA SER A 198 -12.06 22.37 -2.19
C SER A 198 -10.72 22.11 -1.47
N GLU A 199 -10.71 21.27 -0.43
CA GLU A 199 -9.47 20.85 0.25
C GLU A 199 -8.60 20.01 -0.69
N ILE A 200 -9.22 19.10 -1.45
CA ILE A 200 -8.47 18.29 -2.44
C ILE A 200 -7.84 19.18 -3.50
N MET A 201 -8.53 20.21 -3.97
CA MET A 201 -7.99 21.12 -4.97
C MET A 201 -6.83 21.94 -4.43
N LYS A 202 -6.97 22.54 -3.24
CA LYS A 202 -5.90 23.32 -2.60
C LYS A 202 -4.70 22.42 -2.27
N ALA A 203 -4.90 21.33 -1.52
CA ALA A 203 -3.83 20.41 -1.14
C ALA A 203 -3.22 19.69 -2.33
N GLY A 204 -4.01 19.40 -3.36
CA GLY A 204 -3.56 18.75 -4.58
C GLY A 204 -2.61 19.63 -5.39
N LEU A 205 -2.86 20.95 -5.48
CA LEU A 205 -1.95 21.88 -6.15
C LEU A 205 -0.57 21.91 -5.48
N PHE A 206 -0.54 22.09 -4.15
CA PHE A 206 0.69 22.01 -3.37
C PHE A 206 1.33 20.62 -3.47
N GLY A 207 0.50 19.56 -3.49
CA GLY A 207 0.95 18.18 -3.64
C GLY A 207 1.62 17.90 -4.99
N VAL A 208 1.09 18.44 -6.09
CA VAL A 208 1.72 18.33 -7.40
C VAL A 208 3.05 19.09 -7.43
N LEU A 209 3.11 20.29 -6.85
CA LEU A 209 4.35 21.05 -6.76
C LEU A 209 5.41 20.28 -5.95
N GLN A 210 5.05 19.77 -4.77
CA GLN A 210 5.92 18.91 -3.98
C GLN A 210 6.35 17.67 -4.78
N ALA A 211 5.41 16.98 -5.42
CA ALA A 211 5.70 15.76 -6.18
C ALA A 211 6.69 16.02 -7.31
N VAL A 212 6.56 17.11 -8.07
CA VAL A 212 7.50 17.45 -9.13
C VAL A 212 8.90 17.70 -8.58
N ILE A 213 9.01 18.50 -7.51
CA ILE A 213 10.29 18.81 -6.87
C ILE A 213 10.96 17.52 -6.38
N ILE A 214 10.22 16.70 -5.63
CA ILE A 214 10.76 15.48 -5.02
C ILE A 214 11.08 14.43 -6.08
N VAL A 215 10.17 14.15 -7.01
CA VAL A 215 10.40 13.13 -8.03
C VAL A 215 11.64 13.46 -8.87
N LEU A 216 11.78 14.70 -9.33
CA LEU A 216 12.94 15.08 -10.13
C LEU A 216 14.24 15.03 -9.31
N SER A 217 14.26 15.68 -8.14
CA SER A 217 15.48 15.78 -7.33
C SER A 217 15.93 14.40 -6.82
N VAL A 218 15.02 13.61 -6.27
CA VAL A 218 15.32 12.28 -5.73
C VAL A 218 15.68 11.31 -6.84
N TRP A 219 15.00 11.35 -8.00
CA TRP A 219 15.31 10.47 -9.11
C TRP A 219 16.75 10.70 -9.62
N TYR A 220 17.13 11.96 -9.87
CA TYR A 220 18.47 12.29 -10.32
C TYR A 220 19.54 11.96 -9.28
N PHE A 221 19.29 12.27 -8.01
CA PHE A 221 20.23 11.94 -6.93
C PHE A 221 20.40 10.43 -6.77
N ALA A 222 19.29 9.66 -6.76
CA ALA A 222 19.31 8.21 -6.64
C ALA A 222 20.04 7.54 -7.82
N PHE A 223 19.78 8.00 -9.04
CA PHE A 223 20.46 7.51 -10.22
C PHE A 223 21.96 7.83 -10.17
N TRP A 224 22.32 9.08 -9.82
CA TRP A 224 23.71 9.51 -9.68
C TRP A 224 24.48 8.69 -8.64
N ILE A 225 23.93 8.52 -7.43
CA ILE A 225 24.59 7.75 -6.37
C ILE A 225 24.74 6.28 -6.73
N ALA A 226 23.71 5.69 -7.38
CA ALA A 226 23.77 4.32 -7.87
C ALA A 226 24.91 4.15 -8.91
N LYS A 227 25.05 5.09 -9.84
CA LYS A 227 26.14 5.10 -10.83
C LYS A 227 27.50 5.29 -10.18
N LYS A 228 27.62 6.18 -9.18
CA LYS A 228 28.86 6.39 -8.41
C LYS A 228 29.28 5.13 -7.66
N LEU A 229 28.33 4.34 -7.18
CA LEU A 229 28.56 3.03 -6.55
C LEU A 229 28.72 1.88 -7.57
N LYS A 230 28.85 2.19 -8.87
CA LYS A 230 29.06 1.24 -9.96
C LYS A 230 27.90 0.23 -10.11
N VAL A 231 26.67 0.62 -9.79
CA VAL A 231 25.45 -0.13 -10.10
C VAL A 231 25.18 -0.02 -11.60
N ASP A 232 24.73 -1.11 -12.22
CA ASP A 232 24.39 -1.09 -13.65
C ASP A 232 23.22 -0.14 -13.94
N SER A 233 23.13 0.35 -15.18
CA SER A 233 22.19 1.43 -15.53
C SER A 233 20.72 1.01 -15.45
N GLU A 234 20.38 -0.25 -15.73
CA GLU A 234 19.01 -0.75 -15.63
C GLU A 234 18.54 -0.79 -14.18
N LEU A 235 19.36 -1.41 -13.31
CA LEU A 235 19.08 -1.50 -11.88
C LEU A 235 19.06 -0.09 -11.25
N ALA A 236 19.98 0.79 -11.64
CA ALA A 236 20.02 2.17 -11.17
C ALA A 236 18.74 2.95 -11.53
N ALA A 237 18.22 2.79 -12.75
CA ALA A 237 16.98 3.44 -13.17
C ALA A 237 15.75 2.88 -12.41
N MET A 238 15.68 1.57 -12.20
CA MET A 238 14.61 0.96 -11.42
C MET A 238 14.64 1.43 -9.96
N LEU A 239 15.82 1.48 -9.33
CA LEU A 239 16.02 1.98 -7.96
C LEU A 239 15.60 3.45 -7.85
N ALA A 240 16.10 4.30 -8.77
CA ALA A 240 15.79 5.72 -8.77
C ALA A 240 14.28 5.99 -8.90
N SER A 241 13.61 5.27 -9.80
CA SER A 241 12.15 5.38 -9.96
C SER A 241 11.39 4.86 -8.73
N ALA A 242 11.87 3.79 -8.12
CA ALA A 242 11.26 3.24 -6.92
C ALA A 242 11.28 4.24 -5.75
N VAL A 243 12.46 4.80 -5.42
CA VAL A 243 12.62 5.73 -4.29
C VAL A 243 11.90 7.06 -4.53
N SER A 244 11.78 7.50 -5.78
CA SER A 244 11.27 8.86 -6.06
C SER A 244 9.77 8.94 -6.28
N ILE A 245 9.07 7.84 -6.64
CA ILE A 245 7.66 7.93 -7.04
C ILE A 245 6.78 7.06 -6.12
N CYS A 246 6.65 5.76 -6.43
CA CYS A 246 5.72 4.88 -5.71
C CYS A 246 6.23 3.45 -5.52
N GLY A 247 7.52 3.30 -5.34
CA GLY A 247 8.16 2.05 -4.99
C GLY A 247 7.95 0.95 -6.03
N VAL A 248 7.20 -0.05 -5.66
CA VAL A 248 6.96 -1.26 -6.46
C VAL A 248 6.37 -0.94 -7.84
N SER A 249 5.34 -0.10 -7.90
CA SER A 249 4.69 0.24 -9.19
C SER A 249 5.62 0.99 -10.11
N ALA A 250 6.48 1.87 -9.57
CA ALA A 250 7.46 2.63 -10.35
C ALA A 250 8.60 1.72 -10.86
N ALA A 251 9.07 0.79 -10.02
CA ALA A 251 10.05 -0.21 -10.44
C ALA A 251 9.52 -1.07 -11.60
N ILE A 252 8.28 -1.58 -11.50
CA ILE A 252 7.61 -2.37 -12.55
C ILE A 252 7.42 -1.56 -13.83
N ALA A 253 6.98 -0.29 -13.71
CA ALA A 253 6.76 0.57 -14.84
C ALA A 253 8.07 0.87 -15.57
N THR A 254 9.14 1.17 -14.82
CA THR A 254 10.49 1.41 -15.37
C THR A 254 11.05 0.15 -16.00
N ALA A 255 10.97 -1.01 -15.31
CA ALA A 255 11.42 -2.29 -15.88
C ALA A 255 10.72 -2.59 -17.21
N GLY A 256 9.40 -2.36 -17.29
CA GLY A 256 8.65 -2.50 -18.54
C GLY A 256 9.09 -1.52 -19.64
N ALA A 257 9.38 -0.26 -19.26
CA ALA A 257 9.81 0.78 -20.19
C ALA A 257 11.19 0.51 -20.79
N ILE A 258 12.11 -0.07 -20.01
CA ILE A 258 13.50 -0.34 -20.41
C ILE A 258 13.73 -1.79 -20.87
N LYS A 259 12.70 -2.65 -20.85
CA LYS A 259 12.78 -4.11 -21.03
C LYS A 259 13.83 -4.73 -20.08
N GLY A 260 13.77 -4.34 -18.81
CA GLY A 260 14.75 -4.68 -17.78
C GLY A 260 14.62 -6.12 -17.27
N ASP A 261 15.70 -6.62 -16.65
CA ASP A 261 15.79 -7.95 -16.07
C ASP A 261 14.82 -8.14 -14.89
N SER A 262 14.04 -9.22 -14.91
CA SER A 262 13.06 -9.55 -13.87
C SER A 262 13.69 -9.88 -12.51
N LYS A 263 14.94 -10.37 -12.45
CA LYS A 263 15.65 -10.62 -11.19
C LYS A 263 16.04 -9.31 -10.53
N LYS A 264 16.54 -8.35 -11.33
CA LYS A 264 16.84 -6.99 -10.87
C LYS A 264 15.57 -6.30 -10.34
N LEU A 265 14.46 -6.44 -11.06
CA LEU A 265 13.17 -5.92 -10.62
C LEU A 265 12.74 -6.52 -9.28
N SER A 266 12.81 -7.85 -9.12
CA SER A 266 12.47 -8.52 -7.86
C SER A 266 13.32 -8.04 -6.70
N TYR A 267 14.62 -7.80 -6.95
CA TYR A 267 15.53 -7.23 -5.95
C TYR A 267 15.09 -5.83 -5.50
N VAL A 268 14.76 -4.94 -6.45
CA VAL A 268 14.28 -3.58 -6.14
C VAL A 268 12.97 -3.62 -5.33
N ILE A 269 12.02 -4.45 -5.75
CA ILE A 269 10.74 -4.63 -5.04
C ILE A 269 10.98 -5.04 -3.59
N SER A 270 11.90 -5.96 -3.36
CA SER A 270 12.23 -6.42 -2.01
C SER A 270 12.86 -5.29 -1.17
N LEU A 271 13.77 -4.50 -1.72
CA LEU A 271 14.35 -3.34 -1.02
C LEU A 271 13.27 -2.31 -0.62
N VAL A 272 12.37 -1.99 -1.54
CA VAL A 272 11.26 -1.07 -1.28
C VAL A 272 10.43 -1.55 -0.08
N LEU A 273 10.02 -2.82 -0.07
CA LEU A 273 9.18 -3.37 1.00
C LEU A 273 9.90 -3.39 2.35
N ILE A 274 11.20 -3.71 2.35
CA ILE A 274 12.05 -3.71 3.56
C ILE A 274 12.07 -2.32 4.21
N VAL A 275 12.21 -1.28 3.40
CA VAL A 275 12.40 0.08 3.91
C VAL A 275 11.04 0.72 4.25
N ALA A 276 10.00 0.47 3.44
CA ALA A 276 8.69 1.05 3.65
C ALA A 276 8.04 0.66 4.99
N ILE A 277 8.25 -0.58 5.46
CA ILE A 277 7.63 -1.08 6.70
C ILE A 277 8.16 -0.37 7.96
N PRO A 278 9.47 -0.27 8.21
CA PRO A 278 9.96 0.55 9.32
C PRO A 278 9.53 2.02 9.19
N MET A 279 9.56 2.59 7.98
CA MET A 279 9.23 4.00 7.77
C MET A 279 7.78 4.33 8.15
N MET A 280 6.80 3.49 7.83
CA MET A 280 5.41 3.76 8.18
C MET A 280 5.14 3.77 9.69
N ILE A 281 6.03 3.19 10.50
CA ILE A 281 5.96 3.24 11.97
C ILE A 281 6.81 4.39 12.52
N VAL A 282 8.05 4.50 12.04
CA VAL A 282 9.04 5.44 12.60
C VAL A 282 8.70 6.89 12.23
N MET A 283 8.28 7.18 11.00
CA MET A 283 8.03 8.56 10.58
C MET A 283 6.88 9.24 11.35
N PRO A 284 5.73 8.61 11.62
CA PRO A 284 4.70 9.20 12.50
C PRO A 284 5.20 9.51 13.91
N LEU A 285 6.04 8.62 14.47
CA LEU A 285 6.63 8.83 15.79
C LEU A 285 7.64 10.00 15.78
N LEU A 286 8.49 10.07 14.76
CA LEU A 286 9.44 11.18 14.58
C LEU A 286 8.71 12.51 14.38
N SER A 287 7.65 12.56 13.57
CA SER A 287 6.89 13.79 13.35
C SER A 287 6.26 14.30 14.64
N ARG A 288 5.74 13.41 15.48
CA ARG A 288 5.21 13.76 16.80
C ARG A 288 6.29 14.27 17.73
N TRP A 289 7.45 13.62 17.75
CA TRP A 289 8.62 14.07 18.54
C TRP A 289 9.16 15.42 18.09
N MET A 290 9.12 15.70 16.77
CA MET A 290 9.55 16.98 16.20
C MET A 290 8.46 18.09 16.36
N GLY A 291 7.28 17.79 16.84
CA GLY A 291 6.18 18.75 17.00
C GLY A 291 5.64 19.29 15.67
N LEU A 292 5.69 18.49 14.58
CA LEU A 292 5.18 18.89 13.27
C LEU A 292 3.66 18.99 13.27
N THR A 293 3.11 19.96 12.52
CA THR A 293 1.66 20.03 12.31
C THR A 293 1.17 18.79 11.54
N PRO A 294 -0.12 18.42 11.68
CA PRO A 294 -0.67 17.25 10.98
C PRO A 294 -0.55 17.35 9.45
N GLU A 295 -0.65 18.56 8.88
CA GLU A 295 -0.52 18.82 7.45
C GLU A 295 0.89 18.56 6.96
N VAL A 296 1.89 19.12 7.66
CA VAL A 296 3.32 18.89 7.37
C VAL A 296 3.67 17.41 7.53
N THR A 297 3.17 16.79 8.61
CA THR A 297 3.36 15.35 8.86
C THR A 297 2.81 14.51 7.72
N GLY A 298 1.58 14.79 7.29
CA GLY A 298 0.95 14.11 6.17
C GLY A 298 1.72 14.31 4.87
N ALA A 299 2.12 15.55 4.57
CA ALA A 299 2.88 15.88 3.37
C ALA A 299 4.27 15.19 3.36
N TRP A 300 4.94 15.15 4.51
CA TRP A 300 6.20 14.44 4.66
C TRP A 300 6.07 12.94 4.45
N ILE A 301 5.13 12.29 5.14
CA ILE A 301 4.84 10.85 5.01
C ILE A 301 4.46 10.52 3.56
N GLY A 302 3.54 11.29 2.96
CA GLY A 302 3.03 11.07 1.61
C GLY A 302 4.08 11.18 0.53
N GLY A 303 4.99 12.15 0.65
CA GLY A 303 6.08 12.38 -0.30
C GLY A 303 7.30 11.47 -0.12
N THR A 304 7.47 10.85 1.06
CA THR A 304 8.67 10.10 1.41
C THR A 304 8.50 8.60 1.35
N ILE A 305 7.41 8.05 1.90
CA ILE A 305 7.21 6.60 1.95
C ILE A 305 6.86 6.08 0.56
N ASP A 306 7.55 5.03 0.13
CA ASP A 306 7.52 4.57 -1.25
C ASP A 306 6.19 3.96 -1.69
N THR A 307 5.53 3.15 -0.83
CA THR A 307 4.29 2.45 -1.23
C THR A 307 3.03 3.13 -0.73
N THR A 308 1.96 3.12 -1.54
CA THR A 308 0.66 3.70 -1.15
C THR A 308 0.11 3.07 0.12
N GLY A 309 0.23 1.76 0.28
CA GLY A 309 -0.22 1.05 1.48
C GLY A 309 0.49 1.51 2.74
N ALA A 310 1.82 1.64 2.70
CA ALA A 310 2.60 2.13 3.84
C ALA A 310 2.36 3.62 4.14
N VAL A 311 2.10 4.45 3.11
CA VAL A 311 1.67 5.85 3.30
C VAL A 311 0.34 5.93 4.05
N VAL A 312 -0.64 5.13 3.65
CA VAL A 312 -1.96 5.08 4.33
C VAL A 312 -1.80 4.61 5.77
N ALA A 313 -0.97 3.59 6.02
CA ALA A 313 -0.68 3.11 7.36
C ALA A 313 -0.01 4.18 8.22
N GLY A 314 1.06 4.78 7.75
CA GLY A 314 1.76 5.86 8.45
C GLY A 314 0.88 7.09 8.67
N GLY A 315 0.10 7.50 7.66
CA GLY A 315 -0.86 8.58 7.78
C GLY A 315 -1.94 8.30 8.83
N THR A 316 -2.46 7.07 8.87
CA THR A 316 -3.47 6.68 9.88
C THR A 316 -2.88 6.69 11.30
N ILE A 317 -1.63 6.20 11.48
CA ILE A 317 -0.92 6.26 12.77
C ILE A 317 -0.68 7.71 13.22
N ALA A 318 -0.42 8.61 12.28
CA ALA A 318 -0.23 10.04 12.56
C ALA A 318 -1.54 10.78 12.85
N GLY A 319 -2.69 10.27 12.43
CA GLY A 319 -4.03 10.80 12.67
C GLY A 319 -4.78 11.19 11.39
N ASP A 320 -6.06 11.52 11.54
CA ASP A 320 -6.99 11.74 10.42
C ASP A 320 -6.55 12.82 9.42
N ILE A 321 -6.05 13.95 9.93
CA ILE A 321 -5.59 15.06 9.07
C ILE A 321 -4.34 14.62 8.31
N ALA A 322 -3.38 14.01 9.00
CA ALA A 322 -2.17 13.49 8.37
C ALA A 322 -2.49 12.41 7.32
N LEU A 323 -3.48 11.55 7.55
CA LEU A 323 -3.96 10.56 6.56
C LEU A 323 -4.50 11.25 5.30
N LYS A 324 -5.30 12.30 5.44
CA LYS A 324 -5.82 13.06 4.29
C LYS A 324 -4.69 13.64 3.45
N PHE A 325 -3.78 14.40 4.08
CA PHE A 325 -2.67 15.04 3.38
C PHE A 325 -1.71 14.01 2.77
N SER A 326 -1.32 12.97 3.51
CA SER A 326 -0.42 11.93 3.00
C SER A 326 -0.99 11.21 1.78
N THR A 327 -2.30 10.98 1.78
CA THR A 327 -3.00 10.35 0.65
C THR A 327 -3.04 11.25 -0.57
N ILE A 328 -3.38 12.55 -0.41
CA ILE A 328 -3.42 13.52 -1.52
C ILE A 328 -2.02 13.70 -2.13
N ILE A 329 -0.99 13.86 -1.30
CA ILE A 329 0.40 14.00 -1.75
C ILE A 329 0.86 12.75 -2.51
N LYS A 330 0.57 11.56 -1.97
CA LYS A 330 0.92 10.30 -2.64
C LYS A 330 0.21 10.14 -3.98
N PHE A 331 -1.04 10.55 -4.07
CA PHE A 331 -1.77 10.53 -5.35
C PHE A 331 -1.14 11.49 -6.37
N SER A 332 -0.72 12.66 -5.93
CA SER A 332 -0.01 13.63 -6.78
C SER A 332 1.30 13.03 -7.34
N GLN A 333 2.07 12.31 -6.52
CA GLN A 333 3.24 11.56 -6.99
C GLN A 333 2.87 10.45 -7.97
N ASN A 334 1.83 9.67 -7.67
CA ASN A 334 1.42 8.53 -8.48
C ASN A 334 0.94 8.95 -9.89
N VAL A 335 0.35 10.14 -10.03
CA VAL A 335 -0.03 10.71 -11.33
C VAL A 335 1.21 10.92 -12.23
N LEU A 336 2.35 11.28 -11.65
CA LEU A 336 3.60 11.47 -12.39
C LEU A 336 4.22 10.15 -12.88
N LEU A 337 3.79 8.99 -12.36
CA LEU A 337 4.30 7.68 -12.76
C LEU A 337 4.21 7.44 -14.27
N GLY A 338 3.05 7.74 -14.85
CA GLY A 338 2.85 7.55 -16.30
C GLY A 338 3.76 8.43 -17.14
N ILE A 339 3.94 9.69 -16.71
CA ILE A 339 4.82 10.67 -17.36
C ILE A 339 6.28 10.22 -17.24
N ALA A 340 6.72 9.84 -16.06
CA ALA A 340 8.07 9.35 -15.80
C ALA A 340 8.40 8.10 -16.64
N ALA A 341 7.49 7.10 -16.64
CA ALA A 341 7.65 5.89 -17.43
C ALA A 341 7.74 6.20 -18.95
N PHE A 342 6.95 7.15 -19.43
CA PHE A 342 6.98 7.59 -20.82
C PHE A 342 8.33 8.26 -21.17
N ILE A 343 8.81 9.19 -20.34
CA ILE A 343 10.10 9.88 -20.54
C ILE A 343 11.25 8.85 -20.49
N ILE A 344 11.26 7.94 -19.54
CA ILE A 344 12.27 6.88 -19.44
C ILE A 344 12.24 5.98 -20.66
N SER A 345 11.07 5.63 -21.18
CA SER A 345 10.93 4.82 -22.39
C SER A 345 11.53 5.51 -23.61
N ILE A 346 11.28 6.82 -23.78
CA ILE A 346 11.89 7.63 -24.84
C ILE A 346 13.42 7.61 -24.72
N TYR A 347 13.94 7.97 -23.55
CA TYR A 347 15.39 8.04 -23.30
C TYR A 347 16.09 6.71 -23.59
N TRP A 348 15.50 5.58 -23.17
CA TRP A 348 16.08 4.25 -23.40
C TRP A 348 16.00 3.80 -24.85
N THR A 349 14.93 4.15 -25.56
CA THR A 349 14.77 3.87 -27.00
C THR A 349 15.85 4.56 -27.83
N TYR A 350 16.15 5.83 -27.53
CA TYR A 350 17.21 6.57 -28.23
C TYR A 350 18.63 6.12 -27.87
N ARG A 351 18.83 5.44 -26.74
CA ARG A 351 20.14 4.98 -26.29
C ARG A 351 20.49 3.56 -26.76
N LYS A 352 19.51 2.74 -27.11
CA LYS A 352 19.73 1.42 -27.72
C LYS A 352 19.94 1.61 -29.23
N SER A 353 21.08 1.10 -29.73
CA SER A 353 21.50 1.14 -31.14
C SER A 353 20.48 0.51 -32.07
N ASP A 354 20.49 0.95 -33.35
CA ASP A 354 19.55 0.78 -34.48
C ASP A 354 19.03 -0.63 -34.85
N ASN A 355 19.37 -1.70 -34.11
CA ASN A 355 19.10 -3.07 -34.56
C ASN A 355 17.91 -3.78 -33.91
N ASP A 356 17.19 -3.15 -32.98
CA ASP A 356 16.02 -3.77 -32.35
C ASP A 356 14.78 -2.92 -32.65
N PRO A 357 13.70 -3.46 -33.26
CA PRO A 357 12.47 -2.70 -33.50
C PRO A 357 11.78 -2.46 -32.17
N ALA A 358 12.21 -1.40 -31.47
CA ALA A 358 11.55 -0.97 -30.25
C ALA A 358 10.17 -0.40 -30.60
N GLU A 359 9.12 -0.92 -29.97
CA GLU A 359 7.79 -0.29 -30.03
C GLU A 359 7.91 1.19 -29.64
N LYS A 360 7.45 2.07 -30.54
CA LYS A 360 7.49 3.52 -30.32
C LYS A 360 6.74 3.86 -29.02
N PRO A 361 7.31 4.68 -28.13
CA PRO A 361 6.64 5.11 -26.93
C PRO A 361 5.27 5.74 -27.26
N SER A 362 4.21 5.26 -26.63
CA SER A 362 2.84 5.73 -26.86
C SER A 362 2.33 6.54 -25.67
N LEU A 363 1.67 7.67 -25.92
CA LEU A 363 0.96 8.45 -24.89
C LEU A 363 -0.11 7.62 -24.14
N LYS A 364 -0.59 6.53 -24.76
CA LYS A 364 -1.49 5.57 -24.10
C LYS A 364 -0.87 4.98 -22.82
N LEU A 365 0.46 4.91 -22.73
CA LEU A 365 1.17 4.44 -21.54
C LEU A 365 0.88 5.31 -20.31
N ILE A 366 0.74 6.62 -20.47
CA ILE A 366 0.42 7.55 -19.38
C ILE A 366 -0.93 7.17 -18.76
N TRP A 367 -1.96 6.98 -19.60
CA TRP A 367 -3.29 6.56 -19.12
C TRP A 367 -3.28 5.15 -18.54
N GLN A 368 -2.55 4.21 -19.11
CA GLN A 368 -2.45 2.85 -18.59
C GLN A 368 -1.84 2.78 -17.20
N ARG A 369 -0.88 3.66 -16.91
CA ARG A 369 -0.16 3.72 -15.61
C ARG A 369 -0.84 4.65 -14.59
N PHE A 370 -1.78 5.48 -15.03
CA PHE A 370 -2.55 6.33 -14.12
C PHE A 370 -3.34 5.47 -13.13
N PRO A 371 -3.29 5.75 -11.80
CA PRO A 371 -4.00 4.98 -10.78
C PRO A 371 -5.51 5.33 -10.81
N LYS A 372 -6.35 4.42 -11.32
CA LYS A 372 -7.78 4.70 -11.57
C LYS A 372 -8.58 4.87 -10.27
N PHE A 373 -8.15 4.25 -9.16
CA PHE A 373 -8.82 4.42 -7.86
C PHE A 373 -8.83 5.87 -7.35
N VAL A 374 -7.88 6.72 -7.81
CA VAL A 374 -7.89 8.16 -7.53
C VAL A 374 -9.13 8.84 -8.12
N LEU A 375 -9.62 8.38 -9.28
CA LEU A 375 -10.87 8.89 -9.85
C LEU A 375 -12.07 8.56 -8.94
N GLY A 376 -12.08 7.37 -8.34
CA GLY A 376 -13.11 6.99 -7.37
C GLY A 376 -13.07 7.86 -6.11
N PHE A 377 -11.88 8.14 -5.57
CA PHE A 377 -11.68 9.07 -4.46
C PHE A 377 -12.22 10.46 -4.76
N ILE A 378 -11.86 11.03 -5.92
CA ILE A 378 -12.32 12.36 -6.35
C ILE A 378 -13.84 12.35 -6.56
N ALA A 379 -14.39 11.32 -7.22
CA ALA A 379 -15.82 11.20 -7.46
C ALA A 379 -16.61 11.17 -6.14
N THR A 380 -16.14 10.41 -5.15
CA THR A 380 -16.77 10.37 -3.82
C THR A 380 -16.73 11.73 -3.13
N SER A 381 -15.60 12.43 -3.19
CA SER A 381 -15.48 13.79 -2.64
C SER A 381 -16.42 14.78 -3.32
N ILE A 382 -16.55 14.74 -4.64
CA ILE A 382 -17.49 15.57 -5.40
C ILE A 382 -18.93 15.27 -4.99
N ILE A 383 -19.30 13.97 -4.87
CA ILE A 383 -20.66 13.57 -4.43
C ILE A 383 -20.97 14.19 -3.07
N PHE A 384 -20.07 14.08 -2.10
CA PHE A 384 -20.27 14.61 -0.74
C PHE A 384 -20.22 16.12 -0.65
N SER A 385 -19.44 16.79 -1.50
CA SER A 385 -19.30 18.24 -1.48
C SER A 385 -20.45 18.99 -2.17
N PHE A 386 -21.08 18.38 -3.20
CA PHE A 386 -22.01 19.11 -4.06
C PHE A 386 -23.40 18.48 -4.19
N PHE A 387 -23.56 17.17 -3.94
CA PHE A 387 -24.81 16.45 -4.22
C PHE A 387 -25.53 15.94 -2.96
N ILE A 388 -24.87 15.91 -1.80
CA ILE A 388 -25.47 15.45 -0.55
C ILE A 388 -25.70 16.68 0.36
N ASN A 389 -26.88 16.74 0.99
CA ASN A 389 -27.13 17.79 1.95
C ASN A 389 -26.21 17.66 3.18
N PRO A 390 -25.85 18.77 3.84
CA PRO A 390 -24.84 18.79 4.91
C PRO A 390 -25.16 17.84 6.07
N GLU A 391 -26.41 17.70 6.47
CA GLU A 391 -26.82 16.83 7.58
C GLU A 391 -26.58 15.34 7.23
N THR A 392 -27.05 14.92 6.06
CA THR A 392 -26.82 13.56 5.55
C THR A 392 -25.33 13.31 5.31
N ALA A 393 -24.59 14.30 4.81
CA ALA A 393 -23.15 14.19 4.58
C ALA A 393 -22.39 13.93 5.89
N VAL A 394 -22.71 14.63 6.96
CA VAL A 394 -22.10 14.41 8.28
C VAL A 394 -22.46 13.03 8.84
N ALA A 395 -23.73 12.63 8.76
CA ALA A 395 -24.18 11.34 9.29
C ALA A 395 -23.60 10.15 8.51
N ALA A 396 -23.70 10.19 7.15
CA ALA A 396 -23.14 9.18 6.27
C ALA A 396 -21.60 9.15 6.37
N GLY A 397 -20.93 10.30 6.44
CA GLY A 397 -19.47 10.41 6.56
C GLY A 397 -18.94 9.71 7.81
N LYS A 398 -19.59 9.84 8.97
CA LYS A 398 -19.24 9.10 10.19
C LYS A 398 -19.34 7.58 10.00
N THR A 399 -20.39 7.13 9.35
CA THR A 399 -20.60 5.70 9.04
C THR A 399 -19.55 5.21 8.04
N ILE A 400 -19.32 5.94 6.95
CA ILE A 400 -18.31 5.62 5.94
C ILE A 400 -16.93 5.52 6.58
N LYS A 401 -16.55 6.45 7.45
CA LYS A 401 -15.26 6.42 8.17
C LYS A 401 -15.08 5.12 8.96
N SER A 402 -16.14 4.63 9.61
CA SER A 402 -16.05 3.38 10.37
C SER A 402 -15.86 2.15 9.47
N TYR A 403 -16.55 2.09 8.33
CA TYR A 403 -16.37 1.02 7.33
C TYR A 403 -15.01 1.11 6.63
N GLN A 404 -14.57 2.32 6.30
CA GLN A 404 -13.23 2.60 5.77
C GLN A 404 -12.12 2.07 6.69
N SER A 405 -12.22 2.37 8.00
CA SER A 405 -11.25 1.88 8.99
C SER A 405 -11.19 0.35 9.01
N LEU A 406 -12.33 -0.34 8.85
CA LEU A 406 -12.35 -1.81 8.75
C LEU A 406 -11.65 -2.32 7.49
N TRP A 407 -11.88 -1.70 6.32
CA TRP A 407 -11.15 -2.05 5.10
C TRP A 407 -9.65 -1.85 5.25
N PHE A 408 -9.22 -0.76 5.90
CA PHE A 408 -7.82 -0.54 6.19
C PHE A 408 -7.26 -1.58 7.17
N ASN A 409 -7.98 -1.95 8.21
CA ASN A 409 -7.53 -2.98 9.16
C ASN A 409 -7.34 -4.34 8.47
N LEU A 410 -8.28 -4.75 7.61
CA LEU A 410 -8.13 -5.97 6.79
C LEU A 410 -6.87 -5.87 5.91
N ALA A 411 -6.65 -4.72 5.27
CA ALA A 411 -5.49 -4.50 4.42
C ALA A 411 -4.17 -4.56 5.19
N PHE A 412 -4.10 -3.96 6.39
CA PHE A 412 -2.88 -3.95 7.20
C PHE A 412 -2.54 -5.31 7.80
N VAL A 413 -3.54 -6.11 8.17
CA VAL A 413 -3.34 -7.52 8.48
C VAL A 413 -2.72 -8.24 7.28
N CYS A 414 -3.26 -8.02 6.08
CA CYS A 414 -2.73 -8.60 4.84
C CYS A 414 -1.27 -8.19 4.58
N ILE A 415 -0.93 -6.91 4.70
CA ILE A 415 0.45 -6.40 4.54
C ILE A 415 1.39 -7.11 5.53
N GLY A 416 0.98 -7.24 6.79
CA GLY A 416 1.76 -7.97 7.78
C GLY A 416 1.95 -9.45 7.41
N LEU A 417 0.91 -10.13 6.92
CA LEU A 417 0.96 -11.53 6.48
C LEU A 417 1.82 -11.74 5.22
N GLU A 418 1.91 -10.76 4.33
CA GLU A 418 2.75 -10.79 3.13
C GLU A 418 4.24 -10.60 3.46
N THR A 419 4.55 -9.96 4.60
CA THR A 419 5.91 -9.53 4.95
C THR A 419 6.64 -10.59 5.74
N ARG A 420 7.77 -11.09 5.21
CA ARG A 420 8.66 -12.06 5.87
C ARG A 420 10.05 -11.49 6.07
N PHE A 421 10.50 -11.37 7.33
CA PHE A 421 11.85 -10.88 7.62
C PHE A 421 12.96 -11.79 7.10
N LYS A 422 12.72 -13.11 7.01
CA LYS A 422 13.70 -14.04 6.40
C LYS A 422 13.99 -13.73 4.94
N ASP A 423 12.96 -13.35 4.19
CA ASP A 423 13.12 -12.97 2.77
C ASP A 423 13.93 -11.67 2.65
N LEU A 424 13.98 -10.86 3.72
CA LEU A 424 14.71 -9.61 3.83
C LEU A 424 16.23 -9.82 4.11
N VAL A 425 16.56 -10.83 4.94
CA VAL A 425 17.95 -11.12 5.35
C VAL A 425 18.76 -11.77 4.23
N THR A 426 18.10 -12.48 3.32
CA THR A 426 18.73 -13.17 2.18
C THR A 426 19.09 -12.24 1.02
N LEU A 427 18.72 -10.95 1.10
CA LEU A 427 19.09 -9.96 0.10
C LEU A 427 20.60 -9.68 0.12
N ASP A 428 21.19 -9.71 -1.07
CA ASP A 428 22.57 -9.26 -1.27
C ASP A 428 22.69 -7.80 -0.78
N ARG A 429 23.39 -7.60 0.33
CA ARG A 429 23.66 -6.28 0.96
C ARG A 429 24.70 -5.48 0.16
N GLY A 430 24.75 -5.68 -1.16
CA GLY A 430 25.72 -5.06 -2.03
C GLY A 430 25.45 -3.58 -2.30
N ARG A 431 26.25 -3.05 -3.21
CA ARG A 431 26.23 -1.64 -3.64
C ARG A 431 24.82 -1.08 -3.98
N PRO A 432 23.89 -1.86 -4.59
CA PRO A 432 22.56 -1.36 -4.87
C PRO A 432 21.72 -1.06 -3.62
N ALA A 433 21.87 -1.88 -2.55
CA ALA A 433 21.17 -1.63 -1.28
C ALA A 433 21.67 -0.35 -0.62
N TYR A 434 23.00 -0.12 -0.62
CA TYR A 434 23.57 1.15 -0.11
C TYR A 434 23.09 2.34 -0.94
N ALA A 435 23.06 2.22 -2.28
CA ALA A 435 22.54 3.28 -3.14
C ALA A 435 21.10 3.63 -2.78
N PHE A 436 20.24 2.61 -2.59
CA PHE A 436 18.86 2.79 -2.19
C PHE A 436 18.72 3.49 -0.84
N LEU A 437 19.44 3.04 0.19
CA LEU A 437 19.38 3.63 1.54
C LEU A 437 19.87 5.08 1.57
N ILE A 438 20.95 5.40 0.84
CA ILE A 438 21.45 6.77 0.73
C ILE A 438 20.44 7.66 0.02
N ALA A 439 19.85 7.16 -1.08
CA ALA A 439 18.80 7.88 -1.81
C ALA A 439 17.55 8.10 -0.93
N GLN A 440 17.18 7.09 -0.14
CA GLN A 440 16.04 7.20 0.77
C GLN A 440 16.31 8.19 1.92
N ALA A 441 17.51 8.21 2.47
CA ALA A 441 17.91 9.20 3.47
C ALA A 441 17.83 10.63 2.90
N PHE A 442 18.30 10.83 1.65
CA PHE A 442 18.17 12.11 0.95
C PHE A 442 16.68 12.47 0.73
N ASN A 443 15.85 11.49 0.31
CA ASN A 443 14.41 11.68 0.13
C ASN A 443 13.75 12.12 1.44
N ILE A 444 14.04 11.46 2.56
CA ILE A 444 13.48 11.80 3.89
C ILE A 444 13.74 13.27 4.22
N ILE A 445 14.99 13.71 4.08
CA ILE A 445 15.42 15.07 4.45
C ILE A 445 14.82 16.12 3.48
N LEU A 446 14.96 15.89 2.17
CA LEU A 446 14.45 16.82 1.16
C LEU A 446 12.94 16.99 1.27
N THR A 447 12.21 15.87 1.39
CA THR A 447 10.76 15.91 1.50
C THR A 447 10.31 16.60 2.78
N LEU A 448 11.02 16.44 3.90
CA LEU A 448 10.71 17.18 5.13
C LEU A 448 10.83 18.69 4.92
N ILE A 449 11.92 19.13 4.30
CA ILE A 449 12.15 20.56 4.02
C ILE A 449 11.04 21.11 3.12
N VAL A 450 10.75 20.42 2.01
CA VAL A 450 9.72 20.85 1.05
C VAL A 450 8.33 20.83 1.67
N ALA A 451 7.99 19.78 2.43
CA ALA A 451 6.72 19.69 3.14
C ALA A 451 6.57 20.80 4.18
N TYR A 452 7.62 21.11 4.94
CA TYR A 452 7.59 22.20 5.92
C TYR A 452 7.40 23.57 5.25
N VAL A 453 8.08 23.83 4.14
CA VAL A 453 7.91 25.08 3.40
C VAL A 453 6.49 25.19 2.82
N LEU A 454 6.00 24.15 2.15
CA LEU A 454 4.72 24.19 1.43
C LEU A 454 3.52 24.12 2.39
N PHE A 455 3.58 23.28 3.41
CA PHE A 455 2.44 22.98 4.29
C PHE A 455 2.60 23.54 5.71
N GLY A 456 3.77 24.04 6.08
CA GLY A 456 4.01 24.72 7.35
C GLY A 456 4.10 26.23 7.23
N ILE A 457 4.55 26.77 6.09
CA ILE A 457 4.73 28.21 5.90
C ILE A 457 3.74 28.79 4.89
N LEU A 458 3.55 28.13 3.73
CA LEU A 458 2.75 28.67 2.62
C LEU A 458 1.30 28.16 2.62
N TRP A 459 0.95 27.22 3.46
CA TRP A 459 -0.40 26.64 3.51
C TRP A 459 -1.45 27.57 4.13
N GLU A 460 -1.02 28.49 5.02
CA GLU A 460 -1.90 29.52 5.58
C GLU A 460 -2.43 30.41 4.47
#